data_a13fc4a468c0b595468dfa8a2c9b2d56
#
_entry.id   a13fc4a468c0b595468dfa8a2c9b2d56
#
_cell.length_a   1.000
_cell.length_b   1.000
_cell.length_c   1.000
_cell.angle_alpha   90.00
_cell.angle_beta   90.00
_cell.angle_gamma   90.00
#
_symmetry.space_group_name_H-M   'P 1'
#
loop_
_entity.id
_entity.type
_entity.pdbx_description
1 polymer ?
#
loop_
_entity_poly.entity_id
_entity_poly.type
_entity_poly.pdbx_seq_one_letter_code
_entity_poly.pdbx_strand_id
1 'polypeptide(L)'
;VFDMSIQTNPDLRRSVIYELYVRSHTPQGTFRAVEPDLPRIRALGTDILWLMPIHPIGQENRKGSMGCPYANRDYRTVNPEYGTLEDFLHLVDAIHDNGMKCIIDVVYNHTSPDSTLVHRHPEYFYRRPDGKRGNKVGDWTDVVDLDYDVPGLWDYQIESLCYWAQYVDGFRCDVASTVPVAFWKKARQAVERVRPGAIWLGESVHLDHILAFRRQGFYAATDNELYDAFDVLYPYDIWPLYEGATGGALPLSRYFSALNFQELSFPTWYNKLSCLENHDQRRAAERFPNRDSLLAWTALCYFQKGTTLLYAGQEISAVHTPSLFEREPIDWTAGEDLSPLLRRLYDIKKRLPTDAVFHVDADDAQGIAVAFYQDGQHLAVGVFPLAGRPGTVSVPLADGSYENALTGEAVTVQNGRLTVSASVIIL
;
A
#
# COMPACT_ATOMS: atom_id res chain seq x y z
N VAL A 1 2.74 5.10 -35.00
CA VAL A 1 2.73 4.29 -33.78
C VAL A 1 1.98 5.11 -32.74
N PHE A 2 0.70 4.83 -32.52
CA PHE A 2 -0.06 5.47 -31.46
C PHE A 2 0.51 4.98 -30.13
N ASP A 3 1.10 5.89 -29.39
CA ASP A 3 1.39 5.70 -27.97
C ASP A 3 0.03 5.54 -27.26
N MET A 4 -0.38 4.31 -27.04
CA MET A 4 -1.51 4.05 -26.16
C MET A 4 -0.98 4.32 -24.75
N SER A 5 -1.13 5.58 -24.31
CA SER A 5 -0.94 5.94 -22.92
C SER A 5 -1.70 4.94 -22.07
N ILE A 6 -1.00 4.26 -21.19
CA ILE A 6 -1.61 3.32 -20.24
C ILE A 6 -2.60 4.14 -19.42
N GLN A 7 -3.90 3.89 -19.64
CA GLN A 7 -4.93 4.55 -18.85
C GLN A 7 -4.98 3.84 -17.49
N THR A 8 -4.50 4.53 -16.48
CA THR A 8 -4.72 4.09 -15.10
C THR A 8 -6.21 4.25 -14.77
N ASN A 9 -6.70 3.38 -13.89
CA ASN A 9 -8.09 3.45 -13.43
C ASN A 9 -8.19 4.40 -12.22
N PRO A 10 -8.68 5.65 -12.38
CA PRO A 10 -8.80 6.60 -11.27
C PRO A 10 -9.82 6.16 -10.20
N ASP A 11 -10.76 5.26 -10.53
CA ASP A 11 -11.72 4.71 -9.55
C ASP A 11 -11.03 3.92 -8.44
N LEU A 12 -9.80 3.45 -8.65
CA LEU A 12 -8.98 2.83 -7.60
C LEU A 12 -8.75 3.75 -6.40
N ARG A 13 -8.84 5.07 -6.56
CA ARG A 13 -8.78 6.03 -5.45
C ARG A 13 -9.89 5.82 -4.41
N ARG A 14 -11.01 5.19 -4.79
CA ARG A 14 -12.11 4.84 -3.90
C ARG A 14 -12.01 3.43 -3.35
N SER A 15 -10.95 2.70 -3.68
CA SER A 15 -10.75 1.31 -3.25
C SER A 15 -10.01 1.21 -1.92
N VAL A 16 -10.27 0.12 -1.22
CA VAL A 16 -9.57 -0.30 0.00
C VAL A 16 -8.88 -1.62 -0.27
N ILE A 17 -7.57 -1.66 -0.05
CA ILE A 17 -6.73 -2.85 -0.12
C ILE A 17 -6.52 -3.38 1.30
N TYR A 18 -6.66 -4.69 1.48
CA TYR A 18 -6.30 -5.40 2.70
C TYR A 18 -5.05 -6.22 2.46
N GLU A 19 -3.98 -5.88 3.14
CA GLU A 19 -2.68 -6.55 3.08
C GLU A 19 -2.66 -7.73 4.05
N LEU A 20 -2.34 -8.92 3.55
CA LEU A 20 -2.38 -10.16 4.31
C LEU A 20 -1.10 -10.98 4.11
N TYR A 21 -0.46 -11.34 5.22
CA TYR A 21 0.64 -12.31 5.25
C TYR A 21 0.12 -13.69 5.66
N VAL A 22 0.14 -14.64 4.74
CA VAL A 22 -0.44 -15.97 4.94
C VAL A 22 0.15 -16.67 6.16
N ARG A 23 1.47 -16.58 6.37
CA ARG A 23 2.17 -17.20 7.51
C ARG A 23 1.64 -16.76 8.87
N SER A 24 1.26 -15.47 9.00
CA SER A 24 0.90 -14.86 10.28
C SER A 24 -0.61 -14.63 10.46
N HIS A 25 -1.41 -14.78 9.40
CA HIS A 25 -2.83 -14.44 9.47
C HIS A 25 -3.62 -15.38 10.39
N THR A 26 -3.27 -16.67 10.38
CA THR A 26 -3.89 -17.71 11.23
C THR A 26 -2.82 -18.53 11.95
N PRO A 27 -3.19 -19.23 13.03
CA PRO A 27 -2.27 -20.18 13.68
C PRO A 27 -1.72 -21.24 12.74
N GLN A 28 -2.49 -21.67 11.74
CA GLN A 28 -2.07 -22.68 10.74
C GLN A 28 -1.12 -22.09 9.71
N GLY A 29 -1.28 -20.81 9.36
CA GLY A 29 -0.43 -20.13 8.39
C GLY A 29 -0.51 -20.69 6.97
N THR A 30 -1.68 -21.09 6.51
CA THR A 30 -1.90 -21.75 5.20
C THR A 30 -2.96 -21.01 4.38
N PHE A 31 -2.95 -21.24 3.05
CA PHE A 31 -3.96 -20.67 2.13
C PHE A 31 -5.38 -21.07 2.54
N ARG A 32 -5.60 -22.35 2.85
CA ARG A 32 -6.93 -22.85 3.26
C ARG A 32 -7.41 -22.24 4.56
N ALA A 33 -6.52 -21.97 5.50
CA ALA A 33 -6.88 -21.39 6.78
C ALA A 33 -7.31 -19.93 6.70
N VAL A 34 -6.95 -19.21 5.63
CA VAL A 34 -7.41 -17.83 5.39
C VAL A 34 -8.88 -17.77 4.96
N GLU A 35 -9.36 -18.77 4.22
CA GLU A 35 -10.67 -18.74 3.57
C GLU A 35 -11.85 -18.47 4.51
N PRO A 36 -11.96 -19.07 5.72
CA PRO A 36 -13.07 -18.79 6.64
C PRO A 36 -13.16 -17.33 7.10
N ASP A 37 -12.07 -16.56 6.99
CA ASP A 37 -12.01 -15.16 7.42
C ASP A 37 -12.38 -14.15 6.31
N LEU A 38 -12.49 -14.59 5.06
CA LEU A 38 -12.77 -13.72 3.91
C LEU A 38 -14.10 -12.94 4.05
N PRO A 39 -15.20 -13.53 4.56
CA PRO A 39 -16.43 -12.77 4.79
C PRO A 39 -16.24 -11.61 5.77
N ARG A 40 -15.46 -11.80 6.85
CA ARG A 40 -15.15 -10.75 7.81
C ARG A 40 -14.33 -9.64 7.15
N ILE A 41 -13.26 -9.99 6.41
CA ILE A 41 -12.43 -9.04 5.68
C ILE A 41 -13.28 -8.23 4.69
N ARG A 42 -14.17 -8.87 3.95
CA ARG A 42 -15.09 -8.17 3.04
C ARG A 42 -16.02 -7.22 3.80
N ALA A 43 -16.53 -7.63 4.97
CA ALA A 43 -17.42 -6.83 5.78
C ALA A 43 -16.79 -5.55 6.35
N LEU A 44 -15.46 -5.50 6.49
CA LEU A 44 -14.71 -4.27 6.82
C LEU A 44 -14.87 -3.19 5.75
N GLY A 45 -15.21 -3.57 4.52
CA GLY A 45 -15.18 -2.72 3.36
C GLY A 45 -13.87 -2.87 2.58
N THR A 46 -13.53 -4.09 2.20
CA THR A 46 -12.35 -4.41 1.39
C THR A 46 -12.75 -4.69 -0.05
N ASP A 47 -12.04 -4.07 -1.00
CA ASP A 47 -12.24 -4.30 -2.43
C ASP A 47 -11.18 -5.25 -3.00
N ILE A 48 -9.96 -5.18 -2.50
CA ILE A 48 -8.79 -5.87 -3.03
C ILE A 48 -8.05 -6.53 -1.86
N LEU A 49 -7.81 -7.83 -1.96
CA LEU A 49 -6.93 -8.55 -1.05
C LEU A 49 -5.53 -8.63 -1.67
N TRP A 50 -4.53 -8.10 -0.98
CA TRP A 50 -3.13 -8.23 -1.35
C TRP A 50 -2.50 -9.32 -0.49
N LEU A 51 -2.09 -10.41 -1.15
CA LEU A 51 -1.29 -11.47 -0.55
C LEU A 51 0.19 -11.12 -0.66
N MET A 52 0.88 -10.98 0.48
CA MET A 52 2.34 -10.88 0.52
C MET A 52 2.97 -12.08 -0.17
N PRO A 53 4.29 -12.09 -0.50
CA PRO A 53 4.86 -13.08 -1.42
C PRO A 53 4.44 -14.51 -1.12
N ILE A 54 3.93 -15.19 -2.15
CA ILE A 54 3.38 -16.56 -2.06
C ILE A 54 4.36 -17.63 -2.49
N HIS A 55 5.56 -17.25 -2.91
CA HIS A 55 6.55 -18.14 -3.52
C HIS A 55 7.44 -18.82 -2.47
N PRO A 56 8.11 -19.93 -2.84
CA PRO A 56 9.07 -20.57 -1.96
C PRO A 56 10.19 -19.63 -1.53
N ILE A 57 10.65 -19.80 -0.30
CA ILE A 57 11.69 -18.97 0.32
C ILE A 57 13.03 -19.69 0.22
N GLY A 58 14.11 -18.93 -0.08
CA GLY A 58 15.48 -19.45 -0.11
C GLY A 58 15.96 -19.98 1.24
N GLN A 59 16.90 -20.91 1.18
CA GLN A 59 17.50 -21.52 2.37
C GLN A 59 18.91 -20.97 2.64
N GLU A 60 19.61 -20.55 1.59
CA GLU A 60 20.96 -19.99 1.71
C GLU A 60 20.90 -18.59 2.34
N ASN A 61 21.66 -18.38 3.41
CA ASN A 61 21.71 -17.14 4.20
C ASN A 61 20.35 -16.69 4.76
N ARG A 62 19.44 -17.62 4.96
CA ARG A 62 18.09 -17.37 5.45
C ARG A 62 18.09 -16.61 6.77
N LYS A 63 17.26 -15.59 6.88
CA LYS A 63 17.01 -14.84 8.12
C LYS A 63 15.99 -15.57 8.98
N GLY A 64 16.22 -15.64 10.29
CA GLY A 64 15.36 -16.33 11.24
C GLY A 64 15.25 -17.84 10.97
N SER A 65 14.27 -18.48 11.59
CA SER A 65 14.08 -19.93 11.44
C SER A 65 13.36 -20.29 10.13
N MET A 66 12.53 -19.39 9.59
CA MET A 66 11.67 -19.65 8.44
C MET A 66 12.00 -18.85 7.17
N GLY A 67 12.85 -17.84 7.28
CA GLY A 67 13.27 -16.99 6.16
C GLY A 67 12.28 -15.87 5.81
N CYS A 68 12.78 -14.90 5.05
CA CYS A 68 12.05 -13.75 4.58
C CYS A 68 11.23 -14.10 3.33
N PRO A 69 9.93 -13.77 3.26
CA PRO A 69 9.11 -14.01 2.07
C PRO A 69 9.59 -13.25 0.85
N TYR A 70 10.38 -12.19 1.04
CA TYR A 70 11.00 -11.43 -0.04
C TYR A 70 12.33 -12.01 -0.54
N ALA A 71 12.83 -13.09 0.06
CA ALA A 71 13.94 -13.90 -0.46
C ALA A 71 13.39 -15.05 -1.32
N ASN A 72 12.85 -14.69 -2.48
CA ASN A 72 12.14 -15.58 -3.40
C ASN A 72 13.09 -16.63 -4.02
N ARG A 73 12.71 -17.90 -3.96
CA ARG A 73 13.45 -19.00 -4.55
C ARG A 73 12.97 -19.42 -5.93
N ASP A 74 11.67 -19.26 -6.22
CA ASP A 74 11.08 -19.66 -7.50
C ASP A 74 9.85 -18.81 -7.81
N TYR A 75 9.85 -18.10 -8.94
CA TYR A 75 8.75 -17.22 -9.36
C TYR A 75 7.49 -17.93 -9.84
N ARG A 76 7.55 -19.24 -10.14
CA ARG A 76 6.48 -19.97 -10.84
C ARG A 76 5.83 -21.06 -9.99
N THR A 77 6.17 -21.13 -8.70
CA THR A 77 5.58 -22.07 -7.76
C THR A 77 5.10 -21.36 -6.50
N VAL A 78 4.26 -22.02 -5.72
CA VAL A 78 3.81 -21.52 -4.42
C VAL A 78 4.66 -22.10 -3.30
N ASN A 79 4.73 -21.39 -2.17
CA ASN A 79 5.44 -21.83 -0.99
C ASN A 79 4.73 -23.06 -0.39
N PRO A 80 5.42 -24.23 -0.29
CA PRO A 80 4.84 -25.43 0.27
C PRO A 80 4.46 -25.30 1.76
N GLU A 81 5.02 -24.32 2.48
CA GLU A 81 4.60 -23.95 3.83
C GLU A 81 3.12 -23.50 3.86
N TYR A 82 2.65 -22.83 2.82
CA TYR A 82 1.29 -22.28 2.75
C TYR A 82 0.29 -23.28 2.14
N GLY A 83 0.75 -24.26 1.40
CA GLY A 83 -0.07 -25.27 0.73
C GLY A 83 0.39 -25.57 -0.70
N THR A 84 -0.50 -26.16 -1.47
CA THR A 84 -0.29 -26.51 -2.88
C THR A 84 -0.76 -25.39 -3.81
N LEU A 85 -0.44 -25.51 -5.10
CA LEU A 85 -1.03 -24.63 -6.13
C LEU A 85 -2.56 -24.70 -6.13
N GLU A 86 -3.13 -25.90 -5.96
CA GLU A 86 -4.59 -26.08 -5.88
C GLU A 86 -5.18 -25.33 -4.69
N ASP A 87 -4.52 -25.37 -3.52
CA ASP A 87 -4.94 -24.61 -2.34
C ASP A 87 -4.91 -23.11 -2.59
N PHE A 88 -3.87 -22.62 -3.29
CA PHE A 88 -3.78 -21.21 -3.66
C PHE A 88 -4.90 -20.81 -4.63
N LEU A 89 -5.15 -21.59 -5.68
CA LEU A 89 -6.21 -21.30 -6.65
C LEU A 89 -7.59 -21.33 -6.00
N HIS A 90 -7.82 -22.24 -5.07
CA HIS A 90 -9.06 -22.28 -4.30
C HIS A 90 -9.23 -21.03 -3.41
N LEU A 91 -8.14 -20.55 -2.80
CA LEU A 91 -8.18 -19.27 -2.07
C LEU A 91 -8.53 -18.10 -2.99
N VAL A 92 -7.94 -18.02 -4.18
CA VAL A 92 -8.26 -16.97 -5.16
C VAL A 92 -9.74 -17.01 -5.57
N ASP A 93 -10.28 -18.20 -5.85
CA ASP A 93 -11.69 -18.38 -6.16
C ASP A 93 -12.59 -17.93 -4.98
N ALA A 94 -12.21 -18.29 -3.75
CA ALA A 94 -12.94 -17.88 -2.55
C ALA A 94 -12.89 -16.35 -2.34
N ILE A 95 -11.78 -15.68 -2.67
CA ILE A 95 -11.66 -14.22 -2.64
C ILE A 95 -12.63 -13.61 -3.64
N HIS A 96 -12.69 -14.13 -4.88
CA HIS A 96 -13.62 -13.68 -5.91
C HIS A 96 -15.08 -13.92 -5.51
N ASP A 97 -15.40 -15.07 -4.95
CA ASP A 97 -16.75 -15.41 -4.47
C ASP A 97 -17.22 -14.48 -3.34
N ASN A 98 -16.30 -13.94 -2.56
CA ASN A 98 -16.60 -12.90 -1.56
C ASN A 98 -16.67 -11.49 -2.15
N GLY A 99 -16.60 -11.32 -3.47
CA GLY A 99 -16.72 -10.04 -4.15
C GLY A 99 -15.50 -9.13 -4.01
N MET A 100 -14.32 -9.70 -3.78
CA MET A 100 -13.04 -9.00 -3.74
C MET A 100 -12.16 -9.39 -4.93
N LYS A 101 -11.22 -8.52 -5.30
CA LYS A 101 -10.12 -8.83 -6.21
C LYS A 101 -8.92 -9.35 -5.42
N CYS A 102 -8.07 -10.13 -6.09
CA CYS A 102 -6.84 -10.66 -5.51
C CYS A 102 -5.62 -10.13 -6.26
N ILE A 103 -4.68 -9.50 -5.57
CA ILE A 103 -3.36 -9.20 -6.09
C ILE A 103 -2.29 -9.93 -5.30
N ILE A 104 -1.20 -10.31 -5.97
CA ILE A 104 -0.05 -10.95 -5.34
C ILE A 104 1.18 -10.07 -5.39
N ASP A 105 2.05 -10.27 -4.41
CA ASP A 105 3.35 -9.60 -4.33
C ASP A 105 4.35 -10.26 -5.26
N VAL A 106 5.04 -9.48 -6.08
CA VAL A 106 6.10 -9.92 -6.97
C VAL A 106 7.40 -9.20 -6.67
N VAL A 107 8.47 -9.96 -6.44
CA VAL A 107 9.79 -9.46 -6.01
C VAL A 107 10.76 -9.59 -7.18
N TYR A 108 10.77 -8.59 -8.05
CA TYR A 108 11.50 -8.67 -9.33
C TYR A 108 12.85 -7.94 -9.35
N ASN A 109 13.22 -7.30 -8.25
CA ASN A 109 14.55 -6.71 -8.09
C ASN A 109 15.63 -7.74 -7.76
N HIS A 110 15.29 -8.81 -7.05
CA HIS A 110 16.24 -9.80 -6.51
C HIS A 110 15.59 -11.17 -6.28
N THR A 111 16.43 -12.17 -6.04
CA THR A 111 16.04 -13.51 -5.60
C THR A 111 16.88 -13.96 -4.42
N SER A 112 16.52 -15.10 -3.79
CA SER A 112 17.44 -15.78 -2.88
C SER A 112 18.71 -16.25 -3.62
N PRO A 113 19.86 -16.42 -2.92
CA PRO A 113 21.09 -16.89 -3.53
C PRO A 113 21.03 -18.31 -4.11
N ASP A 114 20.11 -19.14 -3.59
CA ASP A 114 19.85 -20.51 -4.02
C ASP A 114 18.60 -20.65 -4.90
N SER A 115 18.19 -19.57 -5.56
CA SER A 115 17.00 -19.59 -6.43
C SER A 115 17.17 -20.53 -7.64
N THR A 116 16.06 -21.04 -8.15
CA THR A 116 16.06 -21.84 -9.39
C THR A 116 16.64 -21.04 -10.56
N LEU A 117 16.43 -19.73 -10.57
CA LEU A 117 16.93 -18.84 -11.61
C LEU A 117 18.45 -18.68 -11.58
N VAL A 118 19.07 -18.66 -10.39
CA VAL A 118 20.54 -18.64 -10.22
C VAL A 118 21.20 -19.85 -10.89
N HIS A 119 20.54 -21.01 -10.83
CA HIS A 119 21.06 -22.24 -11.43
C HIS A 119 20.80 -22.35 -12.92
N ARG A 120 19.63 -21.88 -13.39
CA ARG A 120 19.22 -22.01 -14.79
C ARG A 120 19.77 -20.90 -15.68
N HIS A 121 19.85 -19.68 -15.13
CA HIS A 121 20.20 -18.46 -15.83
C HIS A 121 21.13 -17.58 -14.98
N PRO A 122 22.35 -18.07 -14.67
CA PRO A 122 23.31 -17.31 -13.84
C PRO A 122 23.72 -15.96 -14.46
N GLU A 123 23.52 -15.80 -15.78
CA GLU A 123 23.74 -14.56 -16.53
C GLU A 123 22.72 -13.45 -16.21
N TYR A 124 21.58 -13.77 -15.60
CA TYR A 124 20.55 -12.78 -15.26
C TYR A 124 20.84 -11.98 -13.98
N PHE A 125 21.97 -12.26 -13.33
CA PHE A 125 22.28 -11.69 -12.03
C PHE A 125 23.41 -10.66 -12.11
N TYR A 126 23.21 -9.57 -11.36
CA TYR A 126 24.23 -8.58 -11.15
C TYR A 126 25.49 -9.20 -10.51
N ARG A 127 26.66 -8.76 -10.99
CA ARG A 127 27.93 -9.13 -10.41
C ARG A 127 28.68 -7.90 -9.91
N ARG A 128 29.13 -7.98 -8.68
CA ARG A 128 30.02 -6.99 -8.09
C ARG A 128 31.37 -6.96 -8.82
N PRO A 129 32.19 -5.92 -8.61
CA PRO A 129 33.54 -5.86 -9.23
C PRO A 129 34.44 -7.05 -8.94
N ASP A 130 34.23 -7.77 -7.83
CA ASP A 130 34.94 -9.01 -7.49
C ASP A 130 34.42 -10.24 -8.26
N GLY A 131 33.46 -10.08 -9.13
CA GLY A 131 32.85 -11.13 -9.94
C GLY A 131 31.77 -11.95 -9.21
N LYS A 132 31.54 -11.73 -7.93
CA LYS A 132 30.49 -12.44 -7.15
C LYS A 132 29.13 -11.79 -7.36
N ARG A 133 28.07 -12.60 -7.28
CA ARG A 133 26.71 -12.11 -7.18
C ARG A 133 26.52 -11.33 -5.86
N GLY A 134 25.66 -10.35 -5.87
CA GLY A 134 25.36 -9.55 -4.68
C GLY A 134 24.34 -8.47 -4.94
N ASN A 135 24.27 -7.50 -4.06
CA ASN A 135 23.40 -6.34 -4.21
C ASN A 135 24.13 -5.19 -4.90
N LYS A 136 23.41 -4.42 -5.70
CA LYS A 136 23.90 -3.18 -6.33
C LYS A 136 24.20 -2.11 -5.28
N VAL A 137 23.28 -1.97 -4.32
CA VAL A 137 23.39 -1.04 -3.19
C VAL A 137 22.95 -1.76 -1.92
N GLY A 138 23.66 -1.50 -0.82
CA GLY A 138 23.40 -2.18 0.45
C GLY A 138 24.09 -3.55 0.55
N ASP A 139 23.74 -4.30 1.58
CA ASP A 139 24.29 -5.63 1.85
C ASP A 139 23.20 -6.53 2.46
N TRP A 140 22.21 -6.88 1.63
CA TRP A 140 21.16 -7.82 2.00
C TRP A 140 21.65 -9.25 1.74
N THR A 141 22.12 -9.90 2.79
CA THR A 141 22.84 -11.18 2.69
C THR A 141 21.98 -12.35 2.21
N ASP A 142 20.67 -12.27 2.37
CA ASP A 142 19.71 -13.30 1.99
C ASP A 142 19.16 -13.17 0.56
N VAL A 143 19.63 -12.16 -0.21
CA VAL A 143 19.20 -11.93 -1.59
C VAL A 143 20.36 -11.51 -2.50
N VAL A 144 20.18 -11.75 -3.81
CA VAL A 144 21.09 -11.32 -4.88
C VAL A 144 20.29 -10.62 -5.98
N ASP A 145 20.81 -9.49 -6.49
CA ASP A 145 20.10 -8.63 -7.42
C ASP A 145 20.10 -9.19 -8.84
N LEU A 146 19.00 -8.97 -9.54
CA LEU A 146 18.83 -9.24 -10.96
C LEU A 146 19.43 -8.10 -11.81
N ASP A 147 19.85 -8.44 -13.02
CA ASP A 147 20.45 -7.51 -13.98
C ASP A 147 19.51 -7.31 -15.18
N TYR A 148 18.78 -6.21 -15.17
CA TYR A 148 17.84 -5.86 -16.24
C TYR A 148 18.50 -5.33 -17.52
N ASP A 149 19.84 -5.26 -17.59
CA ASP A 149 20.55 -5.04 -18.85
C ASP A 149 20.62 -6.31 -19.70
N VAL A 150 20.22 -7.47 -19.13
CA VAL A 150 20.15 -8.76 -19.84
C VAL A 150 18.75 -8.96 -20.44
N PRO A 151 18.58 -8.91 -21.77
CA PRO A 151 17.25 -8.96 -22.41
C PRO A 151 16.43 -10.21 -22.11
N GLY A 152 17.07 -11.38 -21.97
CA GLY A 152 16.40 -12.65 -21.66
C GLY A 152 15.69 -12.66 -20.30
N LEU A 153 16.16 -11.87 -19.34
CA LEU A 153 15.48 -11.69 -18.05
C LEU A 153 14.10 -11.08 -18.20
N TRP A 154 13.94 -10.10 -19.11
CA TRP A 154 12.66 -9.46 -19.34
C TRP A 154 11.60 -10.45 -19.80
N ASP A 155 11.93 -11.28 -20.76
CA ASP A 155 10.99 -12.27 -21.29
C ASP A 155 10.61 -13.30 -20.22
N TYR A 156 11.58 -13.78 -19.44
CA TYR A 156 11.32 -14.72 -18.35
C TYR A 156 10.37 -14.14 -17.31
N GLN A 157 10.59 -12.88 -16.87
CA GLN A 157 9.76 -12.23 -15.87
C GLN A 157 8.37 -11.87 -16.38
N ILE A 158 8.26 -11.45 -17.65
CA ILE A 158 6.96 -11.18 -18.29
C ILE A 158 6.14 -12.47 -18.43
N GLU A 159 6.76 -13.57 -18.82
CA GLU A 159 6.10 -14.87 -18.87
C GLU A 159 5.59 -15.29 -17.48
N SER A 160 6.37 -15.02 -16.42
CA SER A 160 5.97 -15.31 -15.04
C SER A 160 4.76 -14.48 -14.61
N LEU A 161 4.73 -13.18 -14.95
CA LEU A 161 3.56 -12.33 -14.69
C LEU A 161 2.33 -12.79 -15.48
N CYS A 162 2.48 -13.12 -16.76
CA CYS A 162 1.38 -13.63 -17.58
C CYS A 162 0.84 -14.97 -17.07
N TYR A 163 1.70 -15.84 -16.53
CA TYR A 163 1.27 -17.08 -15.90
C TYR A 163 0.34 -16.79 -14.71
N TRP A 164 0.74 -15.93 -13.77
CA TRP A 164 -0.08 -15.60 -12.61
C TRP A 164 -1.32 -14.77 -12.95
N ALA A 165 -1.24 -13.92 -13.96
CA ALA A 165 -2.36 -13.10 -14.43
C ALA A 165 -3.55 -13.92 -14.96
N GLN A 166 -3.38 -15.21 -15.24
CA GLN A 166 -4.49 -16.10 -15.55
C GLN A 166 -5.44 -16.29 -14.34
N TYR A 167 -4.93 -16.12 -13.15
CA TYR A 167 -5.62 -16.41 -11.89
C TYR A 167 -5.92 -15.17 -11.06
N VAL A 168 -4.96 -14.24 -10.92
CA VAL A 168 -5.07 -13.06 -10.06
C VAL A 168 -5.40 -11.80 -10.87
N ASP A 169 -5.83 -10.75 -10.16
CA ASP A 169 -6.33 -9.52 -10.77
C ASP A 169 -5.26 -8.42 -10.85
N GLY A 170 -4.05 -8.69 -10.45
CA GLY A 170 -2.94 -7.74 -10.52
C GLY A 170 -1.80 -8.08 -9.58
N PHE A 171 -0.91 -7.10 -9.43
CA PHE A 171 0.36 -7.28 -8.75
C PHE A 171 0.71 -6.09 -7.85
N ARG A 172 1.26 -6.38 -6.66
CA ARG A 172 2.09 -5.45 -5.90
C ARG A 172 3.54 -5.75 -6.23
N CYS A 173 4.26 -4.74 -6.73
CA CYS A 173 5.63 -4.90 -7.21
C CYS A 173 6.61 -4.34 -6.19
N ASP A 174 7.36 -5.24 -5.56
CA ASP A 174 8.38 -4.94 -4.57
C ASP A 174 9.52 -4.11 -5.16
N VAL A 175 10.00 -3.10 -4.43
CA VAL A 175 11.11 -2.21 -4.83
C VAL A 175 11.01 -1.77 -6.30
N ALA A 176 9.81 -1.39 -6.75
CA ALA A 176 9.52 -1.11 -8.15
C ALA A 176 10.40 -0.04 -8.77
N SER A 177 10.92 0.89 -7.95
CA SER A 177 11.79 1.99 -8.39
C SER A 177 13.13 1.52 -8.97
N THR A 178 13.63 0.35 -8.59
CA THR A 178 14.94 -0.16 -9.01
C THR A 178 14.89 -1.10 -10.21
N VAL A 179 13.69 -1.43 -10.67
CA VAL A 179 13.45 -2.15 -11.92
C VAL A 179 13.06 -1.15 -13.01
N PRO A 180 13.60 -1.24 -14.24
CA PRO A 180 13.36 -0.22 -15.26
C PRO A 180 11.87 -0.01 -15.57
N VAL A 181 11.42 1.24 -15.63
CA VAL A 181 10.05 1.59 -16.03
C VAL A 181 9.70 1.03 -17.40
N ALA A 182 10.66 1.00 -18.32
CA ALA A 182 10.47 0.38 -19.63
C ALA A 182 10.11 -1.11 -19.55
N PHE A 183 10.69 -1.85 -18.59
CA PHE A 183 10.29 -3.23 -18.31
C PHE A 183 8.84 -3.28 -17.82
N TRP A 184 8.49 -2.46 -16.82
CA TRP A 184 7.12 -2.44 -16.27
C TRP A 184 6.07 -2.11 -17.33
N LYS A 185 6.36 -1.15 -18.22
CA LYS A 185 5.47 -0.81 -19.35
C LYS A 185 5.26 -2.01 -20.27
N LYS A 186 6.34 -2.70 -20.68
CA LYS A 186 6.28 -3.91 -21.52
C LYS A 186 5.53 -5.05 -20.83
N ALA A 187 5.80 -5.25 -19.54
CA ALA A 187 5.12 -6.25 -18.72
C ALA A 187 3.62 -5.99 -18.62
N ARG A 188 3.23 -4.74 -18.32
CA ARG A 188 1.82 -4.33 -18.26
C ARG A 188 1.08 -4.56 -19.57
N GLN A 189 1.69 -4.23 -20.71
CA GLN A 189 1.10 -4.48 -22.03
C GLN A 189 0.89 -5.98 -22.32
N ALA A 190 1.82 -6.83 -21.87
CA ALA A 190 1.69 -8.28 -22.01
C ALA A 190 0.59 -8.85 -21.12
N VAL A 191 0.57 -8.43 -19.85
CA VAL A 191 -0.44 -8.84 -18.87
C VAL A 191 -1.84 -8.39 -19.28
N GLU A 192 -1.99 -7.19 -19.86
CA GLU A 192 -3.29 -6.67 -20.32
C GLU A 192 -3.97 -7.61 -21.34
N ARG A 193 -3.22 -8.37 -22.12
CA ARG A 193 -3.76 -9.36 -23.06
C ARG A 193 -4.29 -10.61 -22.37
N VAL A 194 -3.80 -10.91 -21.16
CA VAL A 194 -4.20 -12.07 -20.36
C VAL A 194 -5.29 -11.69 -19.36
N ARG A 195 -5.10 -10.56 -18.69
CA ARG A 195 -5.98 -10.01 -17.65
C ARG A 195 -6.24 -8.53 -17.94
N PRO A 196 -7.23 -8.20 -18.78
CA PRO A 196 -7.60 -6.81 -19.02
C PRO A 196 -7.98 -6.09 -17.73
N GLY A 197 -7.47 -4.87 -17.54
CA GLY A 197 -7.71 -4.08 -16.36
C GLY A 197 -6.97 -4.57 -15.10
N ALA A 198 -5.89 -5.32 -15.24
CA ALA A 198 -5.05 -5.74 -14.12
C ALA A 198 -4.57 -4.53 -13.30
N ILE A 199 -4.53 -4.69 -11.97
CA ILE A 199 -4.14 -3.65 -11.01
C ILE A 199 -2.62 -3.70 -10.80
N TRP A 200 -1.99 -2.53 -10.86
CA TRP A 200 -0.54 -2.38 -10.65
C TRP A 200 -0.26 -1.44 -9.48
N LEU A 201 0.10 -2.03 -8.35
CA LEU A 201 0.58 -1.33 -7.17
C LEU A 201 2.10 -1.42 -7.10
N GLY A 202 2.80 -0.31 -7.20
CA GLY A 202 4.25 -0.25 -7.10
C GLY A 202 4.72 0.22 -5.72
N GLU A 203 5.65 -0.51 -5.11
CA GLU A 203 6.41 0.04 -4.02
C GLU A 203 7.44 1.02 -4.60
N SER A 204 7.09 2.30 -4.63
CA SER A 204 8.05 3.37 -4.86
C SER A 204 8.83 3.61 -3.57
N VAL A 205 10.16 3.58 -3.69
CA VAL A 205 11.04 3.60 -2.51
C VAL A 205 11.31 5.01 -2.01
N HIS A 206 11.85 5.13 -0.80
CA HIS A 206 12.28 6.41 -0.22
C HIS A 206 13.28 7.14 -1.10
N LEU A 207 13.22 8.47 -1.12
CA LEU A 207 14.09 9.31 -1.95
C LEU A 207 15.57 9.08 -1.70
N ASP A 208 15.98 8.85 -0.46
CA ASP A 208 17.37 8.54 -0.10
C ASP A 208 17.86 7.23 -0.75
N HIS A 209 16.97 6.25 -0.89
CA HIS A 209 17.29 5.01 -1.58
C HIS A 209 17.51 5.24 -3.08
N ILE A 210 16.64 6.03 -3.72
CA ILE A 210 16.82 6.44 -5.13
C ILE A 210 18.17 7.15 -5.31
N LEU A 211 18.50 8.10 -4.43
CA LEU A 211 19.75 8.82 -4.47
C LEU A 211 20.96 7.89 -4.28
N ALA A 212 20.87 6.91 -3.38
CA ALA A 212 21.93 5.94 -3.14
C ALA A 212 22.25 5.11 -4.41
N PHE A 213 21.23 4.66 -5.14
CA PHE A 213 21.38 3.97 -6.42
C PHE A 213 22.00 4.88 -7.47
N ARG A 214 21.44 6.07 -7.69
CA ARG A 214 21.91 7.01 -8.72
C ARG A 214 23.34 7.48 -8.51
N ARG A 215 23.75 7.71 -7.25
CA ARG A 215 25.14 8.07 -6.91
C ARG A 215 26.15 6.98 -7.28
N GLN A 216 25.74 5.74 -7.35
CA GLN A 216 26.59 4.62 -7.76
C GLN A 216 26.42 4.26 -9.25
N GLY A 217 25.65 5.06 -10.00
CA GLY A 217 25.43 4.86 -11.45
C GLY A 217 24.40 3.81 -11.79
N PHE A 218 23.59 3.34 -10.81
CA PHE A 218 22.53 2.39 -11.05
C PHE A 218 21.20 3.08 -11.34
N TYR A 219 20.34 2.36 -12.04
CA TYR A 219 18.98 2.82 -12.35
C TYR A 219 18.13 2.89 -11.07
N ALA A 220 17.42 4.00 -10.92
CA ALA A 220 16.32 4.12 -9.97
C ALA A 220 15.35 5.19 -10.46
N ALA A 221 14.06 4.86 -10.52
CA ALA A 221 12.97 5.73 -10.97
C ALA A 221 12.35 6.49 -9.80
N THR A 222 11.97 7.74 -10.05
CA THR A 222 11.09 8.52 -9.18
C THR A 222 9.63 8.15 -9.42
N ASP A 223 8.74 8.62 -8.53
CA ASP A 223 7.30 8.36 -8.63
C ASP A 223 6.70 8.90 -9.93
N ASN A 224 7.15 10.08 -10.39
CA ASN A 224 6.70 10.63 -11.68
C ASN A 224 7.00 9.70 -12.85
N GLU A 225 8.16 9.06 -12.85
CA GLU A 225 8.55 8.09 -13.90
C GLU A 225 7.74 6.79 -13.77
N LEU A 226 7.47 6.34 -12.53
CA LEU A 226 6.71 5.11 -12.26
C LEU A 226 5.23 5.24 -12.64
N TYR A 227 4.63 6.44 -12.59
CA TYR A 227 3.26 6.64 -13.04
C TYR A 227 3.03 6.35 -14.54
N ASP A 228 4.08 6.19 -15.32
CA ASP A 228 3.99 5.68 -16.70
C ASP A 228 3.58 4.19 -16.77
N ALA A 229 3.68 3.45 -15.66
CA ALA A 229 3.43 2.01 -15.62
C ALA A 229 2.50 1.55 -14.49
N PHE A 230 2.37 2.32 -13.39
CA PHE A 230 1.65 1.91 -12.19
C PHE A 230 0.36 2.71 -11.98
N ASP A 231 -0.66 2.03 -11.43
CA ASP A 231 -1.92 2.66 -11.04
C ASP A 231 -1.81 3.33 -9.67
N VAL A 232 -1.12 2.70 -8.73
CA VAL A 232 -0.99 3.12 -7.34
C VAL A 232 0.47 3.03 -6.92
N LEU A 233 0.97 4.08 -6.24
CA LEU A 233 2.33 4.11 -5.69
C LEU A 233 2.31 4.38 -4.18
N TYR A 234 3.36 3.92 -3.50
CA TYR A 234 3.54 4.14 -2.06
C TYR A 234 3.76 5.63 -1.73
N PRO A 235 3.42 6.07 -0.49
CA PRO A 235 3.63 7.44 -0.04
C PRO A 235 5.05 7.68 0.51
N TYR A 236 6.03 6.88 0.10
CA TYR A 236 7.39 6.91 0.64
C TYR A 236 8.20 8.13 0.21
N ASP A 237 7.75 8.85 -0.82
CA ASP A 237 8.30 10.16 -1.20
C ASP A 237 8.19 11.20 -0.09
N ILE A 238 7.13 11.13 0.74
CA ILE A 238 6.87 12.05 1.86
C ILE A 238 6.80 11.35 3.23
N TRP A 239 7.11 10.05 3.29
CA TRP A 239 7.02 9.27 4.53
C TRP A 239 7.85 9.84 5.69
N PRO A 240 9.08 10.35 5.48
CA PRO A 240 9.84 11.00 6.54
C PRO A 240 9.13 12.22 7.15
N LEU A 241 8.33 12.96 6.37
CA LEU A 241 7.54 14.08 6.87
C LEU A 241 6.35 13.60 7.70
N TYR A 242 5.69 12.50 7.28
CA TYR A 242 4.65 11.84 8.05
C TYR A 242 5.20 11.36 9.41
N GLU A 243 6.34 10.68 9.42
CA GLU A 243 6.98 10.22 10.66
C GLU A 243 7.39 11.38 11.56
N GLY A 244 7.99 12.42 10.99
CA GLY A 244 8.36 13.62 11.74
C GLY A 244 7.16 14.33 12.36
N ALA A 245 6.06 14.46 11.62
CA ALA A 245 4.84 15.10 12.10
C ALA A 245 4.11 14.27 13.15
N THR A 246 3.98 12.96 12.94
CA THR A 246 3.32 12.07 13.92
C THR A 246 4.17 11.82 15.17
N GLY A 247 5.50 11.90 15.06
CA GLY A 247 6.44 11.82 16.17
C GLY A 247 6.67 13.14 16.92
N GLY A 248 6.05 14.24 16.49
CA GLY A 248 6.18 15.57 17.12
C GLY A 248 7.48 16.30 16.81
N ALA A 249 8.31 15.81 15.91
CA ALA A 249 9.54 16.48 15.47
C ALA A 249 9.29 17.59 14.43
N LEU A 250 8.17 17.52 13.73
CA LEU A 250 7.71 18.49 12.75
C LEU A 250 6.26 18.92 13.02
N PRO A 251 5.85 20.13 12.65
CA PRO A 251 4.44 20.51 12.69
C PRO A 251 3.65 19.72 11.64
N LEU A 252 2.35 19.48 11.90
CA LEU A 252 1.45 18.78 10.97
C LEU A 252 1.37 19.48 9.61
N SER A 253 1.36 20.82 9.63
CA SER A 253 1.34 21.66 8.42
C SER A 253 2.49 21.35 7.46
N ARG A 254 3.64 20.90 7.96
CA ARG A 254 4.78 20.52 7.12
C ARG A 254 4.50 19.26 6.29
N TYR A 255 3.89 18.26 6.91
CA TYR A 255 3.47 17.04 6.21
C TYR A 255 2.34 17.33 5.22
N PHE A 256 1.33 18.10 5.62
CA PHE A 256 0.19 18.42 4.76
C PHE A 256 0.57 19.31 3.57
N SER A 257 1.53 20.21 3.73
CA SER A 257 2.09 20.96 2.60
C SER A 257 2.70 20.04 1.53
N ALA A 258 3.31 18.93 1.95
CA ALA A 258 3.83 17.94 1.00
C ALA A 258 2.71 17.16 0.30
N LEU A 259 1.63 16.80 1.01
CA LEU A 259 0.43 16.20 0.39
C LEU A 259 -0.19 17.14 -0.65
N ASN A 260 -0.33 18.43 -0.33
CA ASN A 260 -0.84 19.43 -1.28
C ASN A 260 0.09 19.60 -2.48
N PHE A 261 1.41 19.49 -2.27
CA PHE A 261 2.38 19.57 -3.36
C PHE A 261 2.28 18.37 -4.31
N GLN A 262 1.90 17.19 -3.84
CA GLN A 262 1.66 16.03 -4.70
C GLN A 262 0.56 16.29 -5.72
N GLU A 263 -0.52 16.98 -5.33
CA GLU A 263 -1.62 17.36 -6.24
C GLU A 263 -1.15 18.21 -7.42
N LEU A 264 -0.08 18.98 -7.24
CA LEU A 264 0.49 19.88 -8.26
C LEU A 264 1.65 19.28 -9.05
N SER A 265 2.40 18.34 -8.43
CA SER A 265 3.66 17.83 -8.99
C SER A 265 3.53 16.50 -9.71
N PHE A 266 2.49 15.73 -9.42
CA PHE A 266 2.21 14.46 -10.08
C PHE A 266 1.20 14.61 -11.21
N PRO A 267 1.12 13.63 -12.14
CA PRO A 267 0.09 13.62 -13.18
C PRO A 267 -1.32 13.64 -12.57
N THR A 268 -2.30 14.21 -13.27
CA THR A 268 -3.69 14.33 -12.77
C THR A 268 -4.34 12.98 -12.40
N TRP A 269 -3.84 11.90 -12.96
CA TRP A 269 -4.27 10.53 -12.67
C TRP A 269 -3.49 9.86 -11.54
N TYR A 270 -2.59 10.58 -10.85
CA TYR A 270 -1.81 10.01 -9.75
C TYR A 270 -2.72 9.38 -8.69
N ASN A 271 -2.22 8.31 -8.07
CA ASN A 271 -2.93 7.65 -7.00
C ASN A 271 -1.90 7.14 -5.98
N LYS A 272 -1.94 7.69 -4.78
CA LYS A 272 -1.09 7.24 -3.67
C LYS A 272 -1.80 6.19 -2.84
N LEU A 273 -1.03 5.26 -2.30
CA LEU A 273 -1.48 4.33 -1.28
C LEU A 273 -1.55 5.07 0.05
N SER A 274 -2.77 5.42 0.50
CA SER A 274 -2.96 6.04 1.81
C SER A 274 -2.91 4.97 2.89
N CYS A 275 -1.90 5.00 3.75
CA CYS A 275 -1.74 4.04 4.84
C CYS A 275 -1.18 4.70 6.09
N LEU A 276 -1.52 4.14 7.25
CA LEU A 276 -0.93 4.49 8.55
C LEU A 276 0.17 3.52 8.95
N GLU A 277 0.10 2.30 8.44
CA GLU A 277 1.01 1.19 8.69
C GLU A 277 1.06 0.23 7.50
N ASN A 278 2.06 -0.63 7.45
CA ASN A 278 2.17 -1.81 6.61
C ASN A 278 3.18 -2.78 7.26
N HIS A 279 3.52 -3.90 6.59
CA HIS A 279 4.43 -4.91 7.14
C HIS A 279 5.86 -4.41 7.44
N ASP A 280 6.27 -3.27 6.87
CA ASP A 280 7.58 -2.65 7.08
C ASP A 280 7.55 -1.48 8.07
N GLN A 281 6.36 -1.06 8.50
CA GLN A 281 6.18 0.14 9.30
C GLN A 281 5.63 -0.19 10.69
N ARG A 282 5.79 0.75 11.61
CA ARG A 282 5.20 0.66 12.95
C ARG A 282 3.68 0.60 12.85
N ARG A 283 3.07 -0.21 13.72
CA ARG A 283 1.61 -0.26 13.86
C ARG A 283 1.04 1.12 14.19
N ALA A 284 -0.12 1.43 13.62
CA ALA A 284 -0.81 2.69 13.88
C ALA A 284 -1.19 2.84 15.36
N ALA A 285 -1.67 1.77 15.99
CA ALA A 285 -2.03 1.80 17.42
C ALA A 285 -0.81 1.97 18.35
N GLU A 286 0.38 1.55 17.93
CA GLU A 286 1.64 1.85 18.61
C GLU A 286 2.05 3.31 18.42
N ARG A 287 1.88 3.85 17.20
CA ARG A 287 2.21 5.23 16.85
C ARG A 287 1.27 6.23 17.53
N PHE A 288 -0.01 5.87 17.64
CA PHE A 288 -1.08 6.69 18.19
C PHE A 288 -1.71 6.01 19.41
N PRO A 289 -1.02 6.04 20.58
CA PRO A 289 -1.53 5.35 21.79
C PRO A 289 -2.77 6.04 22.39
N ASN A 290 -3.02 7.31 22.03
CA ASN A 290 -4.28 7.97 22.36
C ASN A 290 -5.37 7.48 21.38
N ARG A 291 -6.44 6.89 21.94
CA ARG A 291 -7.53 6.31 21.17
C ARG A 291 -8.17 7.31 20.19
N ASP A 292 -8.48 8.51 20.66
CA ASP A 292 -9.17 9.52 19.84
C ASP A 292 -8.26 10.03 18.71
N SER A 293 -6.94 10.12 18.95
CA SER A 293 -5.93 10.38 17.94
C SER A 293 -5.90 9.25 16.89
N LEU A 294 -5.88 7.99 17.30
CA LEU A 294 -5.91 6.83 16.38
C LEU A 294 -7.14 6.86 15.48
N LEU A 295 -8.33 7.12 16.06
CA LEU A 295 -9.57 7.19 15.28
C LEU A 295 -9.55 8.35 14.29
N ALA A 296 -9.03 9.52 14.68
CA ALA A 296 -8.92 10.69 13.82
C ALA A 296 -7.95 10.48 12.65
N TRP A 297 -6.77 9.90 12.91
CA TRP A 297 -5.81 9.55 11.86
C TRP A 297 -6.36 8.47 10.91
N THR A 298 -7.09 7.49 11.44
CA THR A 298 -7.76 6.47 10.62
C THR A 298 -8.81 7.11 9.70
N ALA A 299 -9.63 8.03 10.21
CA ALA A 299 -10.61 8.74 9.41
C ALA A 299 -9.96 9.62 8.31
N LEU A 300 -8.91 10.36 8.65
CA LEU A 300 -8.14 11.13 7.66
C LEU A 300 -7.52 10.23 6.58
N CYS A 301 -6.97 9.06 6.96
CA CYS A 301 -6.37 8.11 6.01
C CYS A 301 -7.39 7.67 4.93
N TYR A 302 -8.63 7.39 5.33
CA TYR A 302 -9.70 7.06 4.38
C TYR A 302 -10.16 8.25 3.55
N PHE A 303 -10.13 9.45 4.14
CA PHE A 303 -10.57 10.68 3.46
C PHE A 303 -9.55 11.18 2.44
N GLN A 304 -8.27 10.85 2.57
CA GLN A 304 -7.24 11.28 1.62
C GLN A 304 -7.52 10.79 0.19
N LYS A 305 -7.05 11.59 -0.79
CA LYS A 305 -7.12 11.25 -2.20
C LYS A 305 -6.13 10.13 -2.53
N GLY A 306 -6.62 8.91 -2.55
CA GLY A 306 -5.81 7.74 -2.85
C GLY A 306 -6.48 6.44 -2.42
N THR A 307 -5.90 5.33 -2.85
CA THR A 307 -6.29 3.99 -2.43
C THR A 307 -5.92 3.79 -0.97
N THR A 308 -6.84 3.35 -0.12
CA THR A 308 -6.55 3.08 1.30
C THR A 308 -6.00 1.67 1.48
N LEU A 309 -4.95 1.54 2.29
CA LEU A 309 -4.42 0.25 2.74
C LEU A 309 -4.79 -0.01 4.20
N LEU A 310 -5.26 -1.21 4.46
CA LEU A 310 -5.33 -1.82 5.79
C LEU A 310 -4.33 -2.98 5.85
N TYR A 311 -3.50 -3.00 6.88
CA TYR A 311 -2.66 -4.17 7.16
C TYR A 311 -3.35 -5.07 8.19
N ALA A 312 -3.38 -6.38 7.95
CA ALA A 312 -4.05 -7.37 8.81
C ALA A 312 -3.69 -7.18 10.28
N GLY A 313 -4.70 -7.02 11.14
CA GLY A 313 -4.56 -6.67 12.56
C GLY A 313 -4.75 -5.18 12.86
N GLN A 314 -4.73 -4.29 11.88
CA GLN A 314 -5.03 -2.87 12.08
C GLN A 314 -6.47 -2.67 12.57
N GLU A 315 -7.41 -3.46 12.07
CA GLU A 315 -8.83 -3.44 12.44
C GLU A 315 -9.11 -3.78 13.90
N ILE A 316 -8.18 -4.41 14.57
CA ILE A 316 -8.24 -4.71 16.03
C ILE A 316 -7.25 -3.86 16.84
N SER A 317 -6.73 -2.79 16.29
CA SER A 317 -5.75 -1.92 16.96
C SER A 317 -4.50 -2.66 17.44
N ALA A 318 -4.01 -3.66 16.69
CA ALA A 318 -2.82 -4.40 17.06
C ALA A 318 -1.61 -3.47 17.16
N VAL A 319 -0.83 -3.63 18.21
CA VAL A 319 0.41 -2.86 18.46
C VAL A 319 1.67 -3.62 18.05
N HIS A 320 1.59 -4.94 17.92
CA HIS A 320 2.70 -5.78 17.50
C HIS A 320 2.66 -6.06 15.99
N THR A 321 3.80 -5.89 15.33
CA THR A 321 3.99 -6.30 13.93
C THR A 321 4.57 -7.71 13.91
N PRO A 322 3.89 -8.71 13.31
CA PRO A 322 4.41 -10.06 13.21
C PRO A 322 5.76 -10.09 12.49
N SER A 323 6.67 -10.93 12.94
CA SER A 323 7.96 -11.14 12.29
C SER A 323 7.77 -11.67 10.86
N LEU A 324 8.58 -11.16 9.92
CA LEU A 324 8.66 -11.73 8.57
C LEU A 324 9.43 -13.05 8.52
N PHE A 325 10.23 -13.33 9.56
CA PHE A 325 11.22 -14.41 9.56
C PHE A 325 10.83 -15.61 10.41
N GLU A 326 9.78 -15.47 11.21
CA GLU A 326 9.28 -16.47 12.15
C GLU A 326 7.77 -16.68 11.96
N ARG A 327 7.23 -17.73 12.58
CA ARG A 327 5.78 -17.93 12.64
C ARG A 327 5.24 -17.23 13.88
N GLU A 328 4.65 -16.06 13.67
CA GLU A 328 3.99 -15.28 14.70
C GLU A 328 2.56 -14.97 14.24
N PRO A 329 1.58 -15.79 14.62
CA PRO A 329 0.18 -15.51 14.32
C PRO A 329 -0.28 -14.20 14.98
N ILE A 330 -1.12 -13.44 14.27
CA ILE A 330 -1.77 -12.26 14.83
C ILE A 330 -2.66 -12.68 16.00
N ASP A 331 -2.52 -11.99 17.13
CA ASP A 331 -3.45 -12.13 18.25
C ASP A 331 -4.70 -11.27 17.98
N TRP A 332 -5.74 -11.92 17.46
CA TRP A 332 -6.99 -11.26 17.09
C TRP A 332 -7.82 -10.76 18.29
N THR A 333 -7.34 -10.95 19.52
CA THR A 333 -7.98 -10.50 20.76
C THR A 333 -7.24 -9.35 21.44
N ALA A 334 -6.11 -8.91 20.89
CA ALA A 334 -5.14 -8.05 21.57
C ALA A 334 -5.54 -6.57 21.72
N GLY A 335 -6.55 -6.10 20.96
CA GLY A 335 -6.88 -4.67 20.95
C GLY A 335 -8.36 -4.37 20.76
N GLU A 336 -8.65 -3.09 20.54
CA GLU A 336 -10.01 -2.62 20.28
C GLU A 336 -10.45 -2.92 18.84
N ASP A 337 -11.66 -3.42 18.67
CA ASP A 337 -12.27 -3.65 17.36
C ASP A 337 -12.71 -2.33 16.71
N LEU A 338 -12.06 -1.95 15.61
CA LEU A 338 -12.37 -0.77 14.80
C LEU A 338 -13.28 -1.10 13.60
N SER A 339 -13.71 -2.34 13.43
CA SER A 339 -14.48 -2.79 12.26
C SER A 339 -15.71 -1.90 11.96
N PRO A 340 -16.51 -1.46 12.95
CA PRO A 340 -17.65 -0.59 12.69
C PRO A 340 -17.24 0.77 12.10
N LEU A 341 -16.15 1.36 12.59
CA LEU A 341 -15.61 2.61 12.05
C LEU A 341 -15.10 2.41 10.62
N LEU A 342 -14.29 1.37 10.39
CA LEU A 342 -13.71 1.09 9.07
C LEU A 342 -14.80 0.87 8.02
N ARG A 343 -15.86 0.14 8.37
CA ARG A 343 -17.03 -0.05 7.49
C ARG A 343 -17.68 1.29 7.15
N ARG A 344 -17.92 2.14 8.14
CA ARG A 344 -18.50 3.47 7.91
C ARG A 344 -17.59 4.33 7.02
N LEU A 345 -16.30 4.33 7.29
CA LEU A 345 -15.30 5.07 6.48
C LEU A 345 -15.24 4.54 5.04
N TYR A 346 -15.36 3.23 4.84
CA TYR A 346 -15.46 2.64 3.50
C TYR A 346 -16.67 3.19 2.74
N ASP A 347 -17.84 3.20 3.36
CA ASP A 347 -19.08 3.69 2.73
C ASP A 347 -18.95 5.19 2.37
N ILE A 348 -18.31 5.99 3.23
CA ILE A 348 -17.99 7.39 2.96
C ILE A 348 -17.01 7.52 1.78
N LYS A 349 -15.92 6.72 1.79
CA LYS A 349 -14.90 6.74 0.74
C LYS A 349 -15.49 6.49 -0.65
N LYS A 350 -16.48 5.62 -0.78
CA LYS A 350 -17.19 5.38 -2.06
C LYS A 350 -17.94 6.60 -2.60
N ARG A 351 -18.24 7.57 -1.74
CA ARG A 351 -18.97 8.80 -2.08
C ARG A 351 -18.06 10.01 -2.29
N LEU A 352 -16.76 9.92 -1.95
CA LEU A 352 -15.81 11.02 -2.10
C LEU A 352 -15.61 11.40 -3.57
N PRO A 353 -15.59 12.69 -3.91
CA PRO A 353 -15.35 13.17 -5.27
C PRO A 353 -13.84 13.15 -5.59
N THR A 354 -13.25 11.97 -5.69
CA THR A 354 -11.79 11.78 -5.80
C THR A 354 -11.16 12.30 -7.09
N ASP A 355 -11.98 12.72 -8.06
CA ASP A 355 -11.51 13.41 -9.28
C ASP A 355 -11.36 14.92 -9.06
N ALA A 356 -11.96 15.45 -8.00
CA ALA A 356 -11.83 16.84 -7.59
C ALA A 356 -10.45 17.17 -7.03
N VAL A 357 -10.11 18.44 -6.95
CA VAL A 357 -8.88 18.91 -6.30
C VAL A 357 -8.96 18.65 -4.81
N PHE A 358 -7.94 18.02 -4.27
CA PHE A 358 -7.78 17.73 -2.83
C PHE A 358 -6.86 18.76 -2.17
N HIS A 359 -7.25 19.22 -0.99
CA HIS A 359 -6.43 20.11 -0.17
C HIS A 359 -6.55 19.76 1.30
N VAL A 360 -5.48 19.94 2.06
CA VAL A 360 -5.46 19.74 3.51
C VAL A 360 -4.59 20.76 4.20
N ASP A 361 -5.12 21.36 5.26
CA ASP A 361 -4.42 22.28 6.17
C ASP A 361 -4.47 21.78 7.61
N ALA A 362 -3.61 22.31 8.44
CA ALA A 362 -3.62 22.04 9.89
C ALA A 362 -3.57 23.32 10.71
N ASP A 363 -4.33 23.33 11.79
CA ASP A 363 -4.06 24.16 12.95
C ASP A 363 -3.06 23.42 13.84
N ASP A 364 -1.79 23.75 13.71
CA ASP A 364 -0.70 23.06 14.44
C ASP A 364 -0.83 23.23 15.97
N ALA A 365 -1.35 24.37 16.45
CA ALA A 365 -1.50 24.63 17.87
C ALA A 365 -2.58 23.75 18.50
N GLN A 366 -3.66 23.47 17.79
CA GLN A 366 -4.74 22.60 18.23
C GLN A 366 -4.52 21.13 17.82
N GLY A 367 -3.67 20.87 16.82
CA GLY A 367 -3.47 19.54 16.25
C GLY A 367 -4.69 19.04 15.48
N ILE A 368 -5.35 19.93 14.73
CA ILE A 368 -6.56 19.63 13.97
C ILE A 368 -6.28 19.84 12.47
N ALA A 369 -6.59 18.84 11.67
CA ALA A 369 -6.55 18.93 10.21
C ALA A 369 -7.92 19.26 9.64
N VAL A 370 -7.92 20.12 8.61
CA VAL A 370 -9.09 20.40 7.77
C VAL A 370 -8.73 20.00 6.34
N ALA A 371 -9.40 19.00 5.83
CA ALA A 371 -9.21 18.52 4.45
C ALA A 371 -10.48 18.70 3.65
N PHE A 372 -10.35 18.97 2.34
CA PHE A 372 -11.52 19.09 1.48
C PHE A 372 -11.22 18.70 0.03
N TYR A 373 -12.27 18.29 -0.64
CA TYR A 373 -12.32 18.12 -2.09
C TYR A 373 -13.17 19.26 -2.66
N GLN A 374 -12.72 19.87 -3.73
CA GLN A 374 -13.45 20.95 -4.39
C GLN A 374 -13.56 20.72 -5.90
N ASP A 375 -14.79 20.70 -6.38
CA ASP A 375 -15.13 20.74 -7.80
C ASP A 375 -16.18 21.82 -8.05
N GLY A 376 -15.74 22.97 -8.56
CA GLY A 376 -16.58 24.16 -8.68
C GLY A 376 -17.11 24.64 -7.33
N GLN A 377 -18.43 24.53 -7.11
CA GLN A 377 -19.08 24.90 -5.85
C GLN A 377 -19.34 23.69 -4.92
N HIS A 378 -19.09 22.47 -5.40
CA HIS A 378 -19.27 21.28 -4.60
C HIS A 378 -18.05 21.05 -3.70
N LEU A 379 -18.33 20.85 -2.42
CA LEU A 379 -17.31 20.60 -1.39
C LEU A 379 -17.66 19.34 -0.61
N ALA A 380 -16.67 18.47 -0.43
CA ALA A 380 -16.66 17.47 0.63
C ALA A 380 -15.60 17.86 1.64
N VAL A 381 -15.93 18.01 2.91
CA VAL A 381 -15.06 18.56 3.95
C VAL A 381 -14.89 17.55 5.09
N GLY A 382 -13.65 17.31 5.51
CA GLY A 382 -13.31 16.54 6.69
C GLY A 382 -12.55 17.38 7.72
N VAL A 383 -12.91 17.26 8.98
CA VAL A 383 -12.23 17.91 10.10
C VAL A 383 -11.80 16.83 11.09
N PHE A 384 -10.49 16.73 11.36
CA PHE A 384 -9.89 15.62 12.07
C PHE A 384 -9.05 16.13 13.26
N PRO A 385 -9.51 15.93 14.50
CA PRO A 385 -8.74 16.30 15.71
C PRO A 385 -7.62 15.30 15.98
N LEU A 386 -6.52 15.42 15.23
CA LEU A 386 -5.41 14.45 15.19
C LEU A 386 -4.63 14.36 16.51
N ALA A 387 -4.68 15.43 17.33
CA ALA A 387 -4.12 15.42 18.68
C ALA A 387 -5.01 14.67 19.71
N GLY A 388 -6.18 14.16 19.30
CA GLY A 388 -7.12 13.46 20.17
C GLY A 388 -7.77 14.37 21.23
N ARG A 389 -7.97 15.66 20.91
CA ARG A 389 -8.60 16.63 21.82
C ARG A 389 -9.52 17.58 21.06
N PRO A 390 -10.58 18.11 21.73
CA PRO A 390 -11.50 19.06 21.12
C PRO A 390 -10.83 20.37 20.68
N GLY A 391 -11.42 21.01 19.68
CA GLY A 391 -11.00 22.35 19.25
C GLY A 391 -11.97 22.98 18.26
N THR A 392 -11.67 24.22 17.87
CA THR A 392 -12.48 24.99 16.92
C THR A 392 -11.59 25.52 15.81
N VAL A 393 -11.93 25.19 14.56
CA VAL A 393 -11.14 25.55 13.38
C VAL A 393 -12.00 26.24 12.34
N SER A 394 -11.35 27.00 11.45
CA SER A 394 -11.99 27.56 10.26
C SER A 394 -12.22 26.46 9.23
N VAL A 395 -13.37 26.49 8.56
CA VAL A 395 -13.74 25.53 7.51
C VAL A 395 -14.22 26.26 6.26
N PRO A 396 -14.05 25.68 5.06
CA PRO A 396 -14.48 26.29 3.80
C PRO A 396 -16.00 26.08 3.55
N LEU A 397 -16.83 26.26 4.56
CA LEU A 397 -18.28 26.05 4.50
C LEU A 397 -19.01 27.31 4.96
N ALA A 398 -20.17 27.57 4.37
CA ALA A 398 -21.06 28.63 4.84
C ALA A 398 -21.62 28.29 6.24
N ASP A 399 -22.05 29.35 6.97
CA ASP A 399 -22.75 29.16 8.23
C ASP A 399 -24.04 28.35 8.00
N GLY A 400 -24.29 27.37 8.86
CA GLY A 400 -25.44 26.49 8.72
C GLY A 400 -25.30 25.17 9.51
N SER A 401 -26.30 24.33 9.37
CA SER A 401 -26.33 22.99 9.94
C SER A 401 -26.04 21.96 8.87
N TYR A 402 -25.14 21.02 9.17
CA TYR A 402 -24.70 19.95 8.28
C TYR A 402 -24.78 18.60 8.98
N GLU A 403 -24.92 17.54 8.21
CA GLU A 403 -24.86 16.17 8.75
C GLU A 403 -23.40 15.67 8.76
N ASN A 404 -22.95 15.16 9.90
CA ASN A 404 -21.71 14.40 9.96
C ASN A 404 -21.95 12.97 9.42
N ALA A 405 -21.38 12.67 8.26
CA ALA A 405 -21.53 11.36 7.60
C ALA A 405 -21.01 10.18 8.44
N LEU A 406 -20.11 10.42 9.41
CA LEU A 406 -19.59 9.39 10.33
C LEU A 406 -20.65 8.96 11.37
N THR A 407 -21.45 9.89 11.87
CA THR A 407 -22.37 9.64 13.00
C THR A 407 -23.84 9.79 12.65
N GLY A 408 -24.16 10.53 11.58
CA GLY A 408 -25.52 10.95 11.24
C GLY A 408 -26.02 12.14 12.08
N GLU A 409 -25.20 12.67 12.96
CA GLU A 409 -25.57 13.81 13.82
C GLU A 409 -25.40 15.14 13.10
N ALA A 410 -26.21 16.14 13.49
CA ALA A 410 -26.04 17.48 13.00
C ALA A 410 -24.85 18.19 13.65
N VAL A 411 -24.08 18.91 12.84
CA VAL A 411 -23.01 19.83 13.27
C VAL A 411 -23.28 21.21 12.73
N THR A 412 -22.86 22.24 13.46
CA THR A 412 -23.14 23.63 13.10
C THR A 412 -21.87 24.39 12.80
N VAL A 413 -21.82 25.00 11.62
CA VAL A 413 -20.80 26.01 11.24
C VAL A 413 -21.32 27.38 11.59
N GLN A 414 -20.56 28.14 12.37
CA GLN A 414 -20.90 29.49 12.78
C GLN A 414 -19.69 30.41 12.62
N ASN A 415 -19.89 31.55 11.94
CA ASN A 415 -18.82 32.47 11.58
C ASN A 415 -17.67 31.81 10.82
N GLY A 416 -17.97 30.87 9.91
CA GLY A 416 -16.99 30.09 9.14
C GLY A 416 -16.15 29.13 9.98
N ARG A 417 -16.57 28.76 11.19
CA ARG A 417 -15.85 27.91 12.12
C ARG A 417 -16.69 26.72 12.58
N LEU A 418 -16.02 25.60 12.80
CA LEU A 418 -16.60 24.37 13.33
C LEU A 418 -15.87 23.93 14.60
N THR A 419 -16.63 23.61 15.65
CA THR A 419 -16.10 22.99 16.87
C THR A 419 -16.26 21.48 16.77
N VAL A 420 -15.17 20.77 17.02
CA VAL A 420 -15.12 19.30 16.93
C VAL A 420 -14.53 18.70 18.19
N SER A 421 -15.06 17.55 18.62
CA SER A 421 -14.48 16.68 19.65
C SER A 421 -14.06 15.32 19.08
N ALA A 422 -14.55 14.98 17.93
CA ALA A 422 -14.23 13.79 17.12
C ALA A 422 -14.23 14.20 15.65
N SER A 423 -13.83 13.28 14.76
CA SER A 423 -13.82 13.55 13.32
C SER A 423 -15.21 13.84 12.78
N VAL A 424 -15.28 14.84 11.90
CA VAL A 424 -16.49 15.25 11.19
C VAL A 424 -16.23 15.16 9.69
N ILE A 425 -17.12 14.50 8.95
CA ILE A 425 -17.07 14.46 7.48
C ILE A 425 -18.42 14.92 6.94
N ILE A 426 -18.39 15.92 6.08
CA ILE A 426 -19.55 16.51 5.39
C ILE A 426 -19.38 16.24 3.89
N LEU A 427 -20.40 15.63 3.25
CA LEU A 427 -20.37 15.22 1.84
C LEU A 427 -21.35 16.04 1.01
#